data_ce5c572b30bb281813822d37a043dbe1
#
_entry.id   ce5c572b30bb281813822d37a043dbe1
#
_cell.length_a   1.000
_cell.length_b   1.000
_cell.length_c   1.000
_cell.angle_alpha   90.00
_cell.angle_beta   90.00
_cell.angle_gamma   90.00
#
_symmetry.space_group_name_H-M   'P 1'
#
loop_
_entity.id
_entity.type
_entity.pdbx_description
1 polymer ?
#
loop_
_entity_poly.entity_id
_entity_poly.type
_entity_poly.pdbx_seq_one_letter_code
_entity_poly.pdbx_strand_id
1 'polypeptide(L)'
;MIRESAEYVVEASGELLLVADIVRMTSFDLYQNAIHYDICNAMAARAHEDPTLRKVLENIYALKSRRARAASALSAYLSARPARPRALHVDPAVRSLLRSSLVEGVEVLPWRGHEPQSVDARHVLLLVAKAALHRMFRWFTRKRTPGGSIVRAWVEVTAKMYPAETREEQVLIYPFALNFVRQLRFIRWCHRSSIDASLAGLPYRLGRIAAMWLKGVPRDLILAHAETDAARDYAAELLRNPPQSLFTSDEFETASFVLYDPLITAGVRVINTAHGVGNYCPHINYSEFRVLSESQATFYSQRNPAIEYTGLDVTHRRLPSLPPYRESILKPPMLVLIHQPFEDGRLDAEAAAQRRLDATLHGVAAALSIGYGVKMHPNHRSSRLKGTPSTWRGEQIYDWSDLAGFRPIFVTINSTAFFDVQGSAPVFVYEAPTFEPALYFPTPFSGITLANAEASVRALLAPDAWARAAATHAGETTGGSETGAPKRDEERSC
;
A
#
# COMPACT_ATOMS: atom_id res chain seq x y z
N MET A 1 -31.36 21.19 3.25
CA MET A 1 -32.05 20.01 3.83
C MET A 1 -31.05 18.86 3.87
N ILE A 2 -30.61 18.44 5.05
CA ILE A 2 -29.80 17.23 5.25
C ILE A 2 -30.74 16.06 4.96
N ARG A 3 -30.32 15.10 4.11
CA ARG A 3 -31.13 13.90 3.85
C ARG A 3 -31.28 13.14 5.17
N GLU A 4 -32.51 12.68 5.49
CA GLU A 4 -32.82 11.93 6.73
C GLU A 4 -31.91 10.70 6.95
N SER A 5 -31.22 10.24 5.91
CA SER A 5 -30.26 9.12 5.94
C SER A 5 -28.79 9.55 6.05
N ALA A 6 -28.49 10.84 6.26
CA ALA A 6 -27.12 11.31 6.42
C ALA A 6 -26.67 11.16 7.89
N GLU A 7 -25.48 10.63 8.11
CA GLU A 7 -24.83 10.60 9.43
C GLU A 7 -24.18 11.95 9.72
N TYR A 8 -24.41 12.50 10.91
CA TYR A 8 -23.84 13.78 11.32
C TYR A 8 -23.63 13.90 12.84
N VAL A 9 -22.76 14.84 13.19
CA VAL A 9 -22.50 15.28 14.57
C VAL A 9 -23.08 16.68 14.72
N VAL A 10 -23.74 16.95 15.82
CA VAL A 10 -24.17 18.31 16.22
C VAL A 10 -23.17 18.82 17.25
N GLU A 11 -22.36 19.80 16.89
CA GLU A 11 -21.39 20.40 17.77
C GLU A 11 -22.04 21.15 18.94
N ALA A 12 -21.28 21.46 19.97
CA ALA A 12 -21.72 22.27 21.08
C ALA A 12 -22.23 23.66 20.65
N SER A 13 -21.67 24.20 19.56
CA SER A 13 -22.11 25.44 18.90
C SER A 13 -23.47 25.32 18.19
N GLY A 14 -23.97 24.12 17.98
CA GLY A 14 -25.14 23.83 17.14
C GLY A 14 -24.81 23.62 15.66
N GLU A 15 -23.55 23.70 15.25
CA GLU A 15 -23.11 23.40 13.90
C GLU A 15 -23.28 21.92 13.58
N LEU A 16 -23.69 21.60 12.34
CA LEU A 16 -23.85 20.25 11.86
C LEU A 16 -22.65 19.86 11.01
N LEU A 17 -21.97 18.78 11.40
CA LEU A 17 -20.84 18.22 10.67
C LEU A 17 -21.17 16.81 10.17
N LEU A 18 -21.09 16.59 8.87
CA LEU A 18 -21.35 15.27 8.28
C LEU A 18 -20.22 14.28 8.62
N VAL A 19 -20.58 13.06 9.01
CA VAL A 19 -19.59 11.98 9.25
C VAL A 19 -18.77 11.69 7.98
N ALA A 20 -19.37 11.81 6.81
CA ALA A 20 -18.66 11.68 5.54
C ALA A 20 -17.54 12.74 5.38
N ASP A 21 -17.72 13.93 5.91
CA ASP A 21 -16.71 15.00 5.88
C ASP A 21 -15.63 14.72 6.92
N ILE A 22 -16.00 14.25 8.11
CA ILE A 22 -15.04 13.79 9.12
C ILE A 22 -14.14 12.70 8.53
N VAL A 23 -14.72 11.69 7.88
CA VAL A 23 -13.95 10.59 7.23
C VAL A 23 -12.99 11.13 6.16
N ARG A 24 -13.43 12.10 5.34
CA ARG A 24 -12.59 12.70 4.30
C ARG A 24 -11.45 13.55 4.85
N MET A 25 -11.68 14.20 5.98
CA MET A 25 -10.68 15.04 6.66
C MET A 25 -9.74 14.24 7.58
N THR A 26 -10.03 12.96 7.79
CA THR A 26 -9.23 12.09 8.66
C THR A 26 -7.97 11.63 7.93
N SER A 27 -6.82 11.77 8.58
CA SER A 27 -5.54 11.31 8.07
C SER A 27 -5.53 9.79 7.77
N PHE A 28 -4.81 9.40 6.74
CA PHE A 28 -4.56 8.00 6.41
C PHE A 28 -3.91 7.23 7.57
N ASP A 29 -3.07 7.89 8.37
CA ASP A 29 -2.39 7.30 9.53
C ASP A 29 -3.38 6.72 10.55
N LEU A 30 -4.58 7.29 10.67
CA LEU A 30 -5.61 6.75 11.55
C LEU A 30 -5.97 5.31 11.16
N TYR A 31 -6.04 5.02 9.85
CA TYR A 31 -6.37 3.68 9.34
C TYR A 31 -5.19 2.71 9.40
N GLN A 32 -4.02 3.18 9.85
CA GLN A 32 -2.82 2.38 10.09
C GLN A 32 -2.61 2.07 11.58
N ASN A 33 -3.45 2.62 12.47
CA ASN A 33 -3.27 2.48 13.91
C ASN A 33 -4.12 1.35 14.54
N ALA A 34 -3.81 1.02 15.79
CA ALA A 34 -4.46 -0.05 16.54
C ALA A 34 -5.98 0.15 16.67
N ILE A 35 -6.45 1.41 16.84
CA ILE A 35 -7.89 1.70 17.04
C ILE A 35 -8.71 1.22 15.84
N HIS A 36 -8.22 1.45 14.62
CA HIS A 36 -8.92 0.98 13.42
C HIS A 36 -9.01 -0.54 13.36
N TYR A 37 -7.91 -1.24 13.65
CA TYR A 37 -7.88 -2.69 13.62
C TYR A 37 -8.66 -3.33 14.78
N ASP A 38 -8.70 -2.71 15.96
CA ASP A 38 -9.55 -3.14 17.07
C ASP A 38 -11.04 -3.07 16.70
N ILE A 39 -11.45 -1.99 16.00
CA ILE A 39 -12.81 -1.84 15.48
C ILE A 39 -13.10 -2.94 14.43
N CYS A 40 -12.17 -3.22 13.51
CA CYS A 40 -12.33 -4.27 12.51
C CYS A 40 -12.47 -5.66 13.16
N ASN A 41 -11.65 -5.95 14.17
CA ASN A 41 -11.73 -7.20 14.95
C ASN A 41 -13.07 -7.33 15.69
N ALA A 42 -13.53 -6.27 16.37
CA ALA A 42 -14.81 -6.27 17.04
C ALA A 42 -15.99 -6.52 16.07
N MET A 43 -15.94 -5.95 14.87
CA MET A 43 -16.93 -6.21 13.81
C MET A 43 -16.89 -7.67 13.35
N ALA A 44 -15.70 -8.21 13.08
CA ALA A 44 -15.54 -9.57 12.60
C ALA A 44 -15.99 -10.61 13.64
N ALA A 45 -15.69 -10.37 14.92
CA ALA A 45 -16.12 -11.23 16.02
C ALA A 45 -17.65 -11.30 16.17
N ARG A 46 -18.35 -10.20 15.87
CA ARG A 46 -19.83 -10.17 15.88
C ARG A 46 -20.46 -10.81 14.64
N ALA A 47 -19.74 -10.82 13.52
CA ALA A 47 -20.27 -11.27 12.25
C ALA A 47 -20.21 -12.79 12.06
N HIS A 48 -19.21 -13.46 12.65
CA HIS A 48 -19.03 -14.90 12.46
C HIS A 48 -18.24 -15.55 13.60
N GLU A 49 -18.53 -16.84 13.88
CA GLU A 49 -17.86 -17.61 14.94
C GLU A 49 -16.63 -18.37 14.44
N ASP A 50 -16.59 -18.79 13.18
CA ASP A 50 -15.44 -19.52 12.60
C ASP A 50 -14.18 -18.66 12.62
N PRO A 51 -13.07 -19.12 13.26
CA PRO A 51 -11.87 -18.30 13.44
C PRO A 51 -11.21 -17.90 12.12
N THR A 52 -11.26 -18.75 11.08
CA THR A 52 -10.68 -18.45 9.77
C THR A 52 -11.48 -17.37 9.05
N LEU A 53 -12.82 -17.52 9.05
CA LEU A 53 -13.69 -16.49 8.45
C LEU A 53 -13.63 -15.18 9.20
N ARG A 54 -13.48 -15.18 10.53
CA ARG A 54 -13.26 -13.96 11.32
C ARG A 54 -12.01 -13.20 10.88
N LYS A 55 -10.87 -13.88 10.72
CA LYS A 55 -9.63 -13.26 10.22
C LYS A 55 -9.80 -12.70 8.81
N VAL A 56 -10.48 -13.42 7.90
CA VAL A 56 -10.77 -12.92 6.55
C VAL A 56 -11.71 -11.71 6.59
N LEU A 57 -12.73 -11.72 7.46
CA LEU A 57 -13.64 -10.58 7.66
C LEU A 57 -12.89 -9.37 8.22
N GLU A 58 -12.00 -9.55 9.19
CA GLU A 58 -11.18 -8.48 9.73
C GLU A 58 -10.32 -7.83 8.63
N ASN A 59 -9.67 -8.64 7.77
CA ASN A 59 -8.94 -8.15 6.60
C ASN A 59 -9.88 -7.38 5.63
N ILE A 60 -11.09 -7.88 5.37
CA ILE A 60 -12.08 -7.20 4.54
C ILE A 60 -12.51 -5.87 5.17
N TYR A 61 -12.75 -5.83 6.47
CA TYR A 61 -13.17 -4.61 7.15
C TYR A 61 -12.06 -3.57 7.17
N ALA A 62 -10.83 -3.96 7.42
CA ALA A 62 -9.69 -3.06 7.36
C ALA A 62 -9.55 -2.37 5.99
N LEU A 63 -9.79 -3.10 4.90
CA LEU A 63 -9.62 -2.56 3.55
C LEU A 63 -10.87 -1.90 2.95
N LYS A 64 -12.08 -2.40 3.28
CA LYS A 64 -13.29 -2.13 2.49
C LYS A 64 -14.50 -1.63 3.28
N SER A 65 -14.47 -1.68 4.62
CA SER A 65 -15.65 -1.33 5.42
C SER A 65 -15.81 0.18 5.60
N ARG A 66 -16.94 0.71 5.16
CA ARG A 66 -17.34 2.09 5.46
C ARG A 66 -17.63 2.29 6.95
N ARG A 67 -18.25 1.30 7.62
CA ARG A 67 -18.56 1.37 9.05
C ARG A 67 -17.30 1.44 9.89
N ALA A 68 -16.30 0.59 9.59
CA ALA A 68 -15.02 0.62 10.30
C ALA A 68 -14.34 1.98 10.14
N ARG A 69 -14.31 2.53 8.93
CA ARG A 69 -13.73 3.85 8.67
C ARG A 69 -14.49 4.95 9.38
N ALA A 70 -15.82 4.94 9.33
CA ALA A 70 -16.66 5.93 10.01
C ALA A 70 -16.47 5.89 11.53
N ALA A 71 -16.47 4.70 12.12
CA ALA A 71 -16.26 4.52 13.56
C ALA A 71 -14.86 4.98 13.99
N SER A 72 -13.82 4.67 13.21
CA SER A 72 -12.44 5.09 13.48
C SER A 72 -12.30 6.61 13.39
N ALA A 73 -12.84 7.23 12.34
CA ALA A 73 -12.79 8.67 12.13
C ALA A 73 -13.57 9.42 13.24
N LEU A 74 -14.76 8.93 13.59
CA LEU A 74 -15.53 9.48 14.71
C LEU A 74 -14.81 9.32 16.05
N SER A 75 -14.19 8.16 16.31
CA SER A 75 -13.43 7.94 17.54
C SER A 75 -12.29 8.92 17.67
N ALA A 76 -11.52 9.14 16.60
CA ALA A 76 -10.43 10.11 16.58
C ALA A 76 -10.95 11.55 16.74
N TYR A 77 -12.00 11.90 16.00
CA TYR A 77 -12.63 13.21 16.05
C TYR A 77 -13.11 13.56 17.45
N LEU A 78 -13.87 12.64 18.08
CA LEU A 78 -14.41 12.84 19.43
C LEU A 78 -13.30 12.88 20.49
N SER A 79 -12.24 12.11 20.32
CA SER A 79 -11.08 12.11 21.25
C SER A 79 -10.26 13.39 21.18
N ALA A 80 -10.19 14.02 20.02
CA ALA A 80 -9.41 15.24 19.81
C ALA A 80 -10.12 16.53 20.27
N ARG A 81 -11.43 16.46 20.61
CA ARG A 81 -12.22 17.63 20.98
C ARG A 81 -12.16 17.92 22.47
N PRO A 82 -11.91 19.20 22.88
CA PRO A 82 -11.97 19.61 24.28
C PRO A 82 -13.40 19.63 24.84
N ALA A 83 -14.39 19.88 23.98
CA ALA A 83 -15.81 19.89 24.33
C ALA A 83 -16.54 18.77 23.60
N ARG A 84 -17.40 18.06 24.32
CA ARG A 84 -18.26 17.01 23.74
C ARG A 84 -19.30 17.64 22.80
N PRO A 85 -19.63 16.95 21.68
CA PRO A 85 -20.74 17.39 20.84
C PRO A 85 -22.05 17.33 21.59
N ARG A 86 -23.04 18.10 21.15
CA ARG A 86 -24.38 18.12 21.70
C ARG A 86 -25.15 16.84 21.41
N ALA A 87 -25.08 16.39 20.15
CA ALA A 87 -25.81 15.19 19.73
C ALA A 87 -25.07 14.43 18.58
N LEU A 88 -25.42 13.14 18.46
CA LEU A 88 -24.97 12.25 17.39
C LEU A 88 -26.17 11.66 16.66
N HIS A 89 -26.20 11.80 15.33
CA HIS A 89 -27.12 11.11 14.43
C HIS A 89 -26.31 10.17 13.54
N VAL A 90 -26.10 8.93 14.01
CA VAL A 90 -25.25 7.94 13.33
C VAL A 90 -25.90 6.57 13.33
N ASP A 91 -25.53 5.73 12.37
CA ASP A 91 -25.96 4.33 12.32
C ASP A 91 -25.71 3.65 13.67
N PRO A 92 -26.73 2.99 14.28
CA PRO A 92 -26.58 2.25 15.54
C PRO A 92 -25.41 1.26 15.52
N ALA A 93 -25.12 0.63 14.38
CA ALA A 93 -23.98 -0.26 14.23
C ALA A 93 -22.63 0.48 14.32
N VAL A 94 -22.50 1.68 13.73
CA VAL A 94 -21.32 2.54 13.88
C VAL A 94 -21.19 3.00 15.33
N ARG A 95 -22.29 3.48 15.93
CA ARG A 95 -22.32 3.91 17.34
C ARG A 95 -21.84 2.82 18.28
N SER A 96 -22.30 1.58 18.08
CA SER A 96 -21.93 0.44 18.93
C SER A 96 -20.43 0.09 18.90
N LEU A 97 -19.69 0.62 17.95
CA LEU A 97 -18.23 0.46 17.82
C LEU A 97 -17.45 1.58 18.51
N LEU A 98 -18.11 2.68 18.88
CA LEU A 98 -17.48 3.76 19.64
C LEU A 98 -17.31 3.34 21.12
N ARG A 99 -16.23 3.80 21.75
CA ARG A 99 -16.03 3.62 23.19
C ARG A 99 -17.10 4.36 23.96
N SER A 100 -17.65 3.74 25.00
CA SER A 100 -18.72 4.34 25.82
C SER A 100 -18.34 5.71 26.37
N SER A 101 -17.08 5.88 26.78
CA SER A 101 -16.55 7.16 27.30
C SER A 101 -16.60 8.32 26.28
N LEU A 102 -16.62 8.03 24.99
CA LEU A 102 -16.69 9.05 23.93
C LEU A 102 -18.10 9.55 23.68
N VAL A 103 -19.12 8.73 24.00
CA VAL A 103 -20.53 9.03 23.74
C VAL A 103 -21.33 9.26 25.00
N GLU A 104 -20.74 9.13 26.19
CA GLU A 104 -21.36 9.38 27.46
C GLU A 104 -21.77 10.85 27.60
N GLY A 105 -23.05 11.10 27.92
CA GLY A 105 -23.62 12.45 28.03
C GLY A 105 -23.90 13.13 26.68
N VAL A 106 -23.68 12.47 25.55
CA VAL A 106 -24.04 12.98 24.22
C VAL A 106 -25.45 12.50 23.86
N GLU A 107 -26.33 13.41 23.44
CA GLU A 107 -27.67 13.06 22.98
C GLU A 107 -27.59 12.17 21.73
N VAL A 108 -28.34 11.08 21.71
CA VAL A 108 -28.41 10.19 20.53
C VAL A 108 -29.72 10.46 19.79
N LEU A 109 -29.63 11.06 18.64
CA LEU A 109 -30.79 11.32 17.79
C LEU A 109 -31.29 10.03 17.12
N PRO A 110 -32.64 9.90 16.95
CA PRO A 110 -33.21 8.71 16.32
C PRO A 110 -32.69 8.51 14.91
N TRP A 111 -32.16 7.32 14.63
CA TRP A 111 -31.73 6.91 13.27
C TRP A 111 -32.97 6.54 12.44
N ARG A 112 -33.18 7.21 11.31
CA ARG A 112 -34.27 6.94 10.38
C ARG A 112 -33.80 6.35 9.04
N GLY A 113 -32.49 6.11 8.89
CA GLY A 113 -31.92 5.49 7.68
C GLY A 113 -32.09 3.98 7.67
N HIS A 114 -32.00 3.38 6.48
CA HIS A 114 -31.80 1.94 6.37
C HIS A 114 -30.43 1.58 6.91
N GLU A 115 -30.33 0.43 7.59
CA GLU A 115 -29.05 -0.08 8.05
C GLU A 115 -28.12 -0.30 6.85
N PRO A 116 -27.07 0.54 6.65
CA PRO A 116 -26.20 0.38 5.51
C PRO A 116 -25.39 -0.90 5.67
N GLN A 117 -25.22 -1.63 4.59
CA GLN A 117 -24.30 -2.78 4.58
C GLN A 117 -22.87 -2.30 4.88
N SER A 118 -22.12 -3.07 5.68
CA SER A 118 -20.73 -2.74 6.04
C SER A 118 -19.83 -2.60 4.79
N VAL A 119 -20.17 -3.32 3.72
CA VAL A 119 -19.45 -3.34 2.44
C VAL A 119 -20.39 -2.97 1.29
N ASP A 120 -19.92 -2.16 0.35
CA ASP A 120 -20.68 -1.73 -0.83
C ASP A 120 -21.03 -2.87 -1.78
N ALA A 121 -22.19 -2.78 -2.45
CA ALA A 121 -22.58 -3.69 -3.53
C ALA A 121 -21.52 -3.79 -4.64
N ARG A 122 -20.84 -2.67 -4.95
CA ARG A 122 -19.76 -2.64 -5.95
C ARG A 122 -18.68 -3.68 -5.69
N HIS A 123 -18.36 -3.99 -4.42
CA HIS A 123 -17.34 -4.98 -4.10
C HIS A 123 -17.77 -6.39 -4.48
N VAL A 124 -19.05 -6.73 -4.32
CA VAL A 124 -19.56 -8.05 -4.78
C VAL A 124 -19.64 -8.10 -6.31
N LEU A 125 -20.07 -7.02 -6.97
CA LEU A 125 -20.04 -6.94 -8.43
C LEU A 125 -18.61 -7.07 -8.98
N LEU A 126 -17.65 -6.40 -8.35
CA LEU A 126 -16.24 -6.54 -8.71
C LEU A 126 -15.72 -7.96 -8.42
N LEU A 127 -16.17 -8.60 -7.34
CA LEU A 127 -15.84 -10.00 -7.06
C LEU A 127 -16.37 -10.92 -8.17
N VAL A 128 -17.62 -10.75 -8.60
CA VAL A 128 -18.20 -11.54 -9.70
C VAL A 128 -17.40 -11.35 -10.99
N ALA A 129 -17.08 -10.10 -11.34
CA ALA A 129 -16.29 -9.78 -12.52
C ALA A 129 -14.87 -10.37 -12.42
N LYS A 130 -14.22 -10.26 -11.24
CA LYS A 130 -12.93 -10.86 -10.94
C LYS A 130 -13.00 -12.37 -11.06
N ALA A 131 -14.01 -13.01 -10.49
CA ALA A 131 -14.19 -14.45 -10.53
C ALA A 131 -14.39 -14.99 -11.96
N ALA A 132 -15.16 -14.28 -12.79
CA ALA A 132 -15.33 -14.61 -14.21
C ALA A 132 -14.00 -14.49 -14.97
N LEU A 133 -13.23 -13.43 -14.72
CA LEU A 133 -11.90 -13.24 -15.31
C LEU A 133 -10.92 -14.33 -14.89
N HIS A 134 -10.88 -14.69 -13.60
CA HIS A 134 -10.06 -15.80 -13.09
C HIS A 134 -10.43 -17.13 -13.75
N ARG A 135 -11.74 -17.40 -13.91
CA ARG A 135 -12.20 -18.61 -14.59
C ARG A 135 -11.74 -18.67 -16.04
N MET A 136 -11.79 -17.54 -16.74
CA MET A 136 -11.29 -17.43 -18.12
C MET A 136 -9.78 -17.70 -18.17
N PHE A 137 -9.00 -17.11 -17.29
CA PHE A 137 -7.55 -17.29 -17.27
C PHE A 137 -7.13 -18.72 -16.89
N ARG A 138 -7.92 -19.45 -16.13
CA ARG A 138 -7.65 -20.87 -15.84
C ARG A 138 -7.62 -21.76 -17.10
N TRP A 139 -8.31 -21.40 -18.16
CA TRP A 139 -8.23 -22.12 -19.43
C TRP A 139 -6.88 -21.98 -20.13
N PHE A 140 -6.12 -20.96 -19.80
CA PHE A 140 -4.79 -20.68 -20.35
C PHE A 140 -3.66 -21.03 -19.39
N THR A 141 -3.98 -21.57 -18.20
CA THR A 141 -2.97 -21.95 -17.21
C THR A 141 -2.21 -23.18 -17.70
N ARG A 142 -0.90 -23.05 -17.86
CA ARG A 142 -0.03 -24.17 -18.23
C ARG A 142 0.19 -25.11 -17.04
N LYS A 143 0.48 -26.38 -17.30
CA LYS A 143 0.98 -27.32 -16.29
C LYS A 143 2.34 -26.81 -15.80
N ARG A 144 2.50 -26.74 -14.49
CA ARG A 144 3.76 -26.31 -13.88
C ARG A 144 4.79 -27.45 -13.92
N THR A 145 6.07 -27.07 -13.97
CA THR A 145 7.18 -27.98 -13.74
C THR A 145 7.23 -28.30 -12.23
N PRO A 146 7.28 -29.57 -11.82
CA PRO A 146 7.43 -29.93 -10.41
C PRO A 146 8.74 -29.43 -9.83
N GLY A 147 8.72 -29.01 -8.55
CA GLY A 147 9.93 -28.72 -7.76
C GLY A 147 10.62 -27.37 -8.02
N GLY A 148 10.15 -26.56 -8.98
CA GLY A 148 10.71 -25.23 -9.22
C GLY A 148 10.16 -24.16 -8.25
N SER A 149 10.84 -23.00 -8.19
CA SER A 149 10.30 -21.83 -7.54
C SER A 149 9.28 -21.12 -8.43
N ILE A 150 8.35 -20.40 -7.85
CA ILE A 150 7.35 -19.62 -8.59
C ILE A 150 7.25 -18.20 -8.05
N VAL A 151 7.06 -17.23 -8.94
CA VAL A 151 6.73 -15.85 -8.59
C VAL A 151 5.26 -15.61 -8.92
N ARG A 152 4.46 -15.30 -7.91
CA ARG A 152 3.06 -14.94 -8.06
C ARG A 152 2.94 -13.43 -8.28
N ALA A 153 3.12 -13.01 -9.52
CA ALA A 153 3.12 -11.61 -9.90
C ALA A 153 1.78 -11.18 -10.52
N TRP A 154 1.42 -9.93 -10.35
CA TRP A 154 0.21 -9.32 -10.92
C TRP A 154 0.52 -8.12 -11.84
N VAL A 155 1.72 -7.57 -11.71
CA VAL A 155 2.27 -6.53 -12.60
C VAL A 155 3.79 -6.64 -12.68
N GLU A 156 4.38 -5.96 -13.65
CA GLU A 156 5.83 -5.93 -13.90
C GLU A 156 6.65 -5.56 -12.65
N VAL A 157 6.18 -4.58 -11.87
CA VAL A 157 6.85 -4.15 -10.63
C VAL A 157 6.99 -5.32 -9.66
N THR A 158 5.92 -6.12 -9.46
CA THR A 158 5.96 -7.28 -8.57
C THR A 158 6.99 -8.31 -9.01
N ALA A 159 7.05 -8.59 -10.32
CA ALA A 159 8.05 -9.53 -10.86
C ALA A 159 9.49 -9.02 -10.69
N LYS A 160 9.70 -7.70 -10.75
CA LYS A 160 11.03 -7.08 -10.58
C LYS A 160 11.49 -7.03 -9.11
N MET A 161 10.63 -7.25 -8.14
CA MET A 161 10.98 -7.27 -6.72
C MET A 161 11.82 -8.48 -6.32
N TYR A 162 11.99 -9.46 -7.20
CA TYR A 162 12.70 -10.70 -6.91
C TYR A 162 14.00 -10.78 -7.73
N PRO A 163 15.01 -11.53 -7.24
CA PRO A 163 16.28 -11.74 -7.93
C PRO A 163 16.09 -12.23 -9.36
N ALA A 164 17.06 -11.95 -10.23
CA ALA A 164 16.98 -12.32 -11.65
C ALA A 164 16.84 -13.84 -11.82
N GLU A 165 17.55 -14.61 -11.01
CA GLU A 165 17.54 -16.08 -11.00
C GLU A 165 16.12 -16.62 -10.71
N THR A 166 15.42 -15.99 -9.77
CA THR A 166 14.04 -16.35 -9.45
C THR A 166 13.06 -15.97 -10.56
N ARG A 167 13.38 -14.90 -11.32
CA ARG A 167 12.54 -14.43 -12.43
C ARG A 167 12.65 -15.30 -13.69
N GLU A 168 13.75 -16.04 -13.85
CA GLU A 168 13.94 -17.02 -14.93
C GLU A 168 13.07 -18.27 -14.73
N GLU A 169 12.56 -18.49 -13.50
CA GLU A 169 11.61 -19.54 -13.19
C GLU A 169 10.16 -19.11 -13.55
N GLN A 170 9.21 -20.01 -13.34
CA GLN A 170 7.82 -19.76 -13.70
C GLN A 170 7.20 -18.59 -12.93
N VAL A 171 6.77 -17.56 -13.65
CA VAL A 171 5.98 -16.43 -13.12
C VAL A 171 4.51 -16.71 -13.35
N LEU A 172 3.73 -16.81 -12.28
CA LEU A 172 2.28 -16.90 -12.33
C LEU A 172 1.70 -15.48 -12.35
N ILE A 173 1.15 -15.07 -13.49
CA ILE A 173 0.49 -13.78 -13.64
C ILE A 173 -0.92 -13.87 -13.10
N TYR A 174 -1.18 -13.06 -12.12
CA TYR A 174 -2.42 -13.04 -11.38
C TYR A 174 -3.34 -11.92 -11.89
N PRO A 175 -4.60 -12.19 -12.24
CA PRO A 175 -5.50 -11.17 -12.79
C PRO A 175 -6.07 -10.27 -11.68
N PHE A 176 -5.19 -9.45 -11.09
CA PHE A 176 -5.56 -8.54 -10.01
C PHE A 176 -6.45 -7.41 -10.46
N ALA A 177 -6.09 -6.80 -11.60
CA ALA A 177 -6.83 -5.71 -12.17
C ALA A 177 -7.75 -6.24 -13.28
N LEU A 178 -8.98 -5.73 -13.34
CA LEU A 178 -9.90 -5.98 -14.45
C LEU A 178 -9.41 -5.36 -15.79
N ASN A 179 -8.17 -4.89 -15.83
CA ASN A 179 -7.56 -4.29 -17.00
C ASN A 179 -6.82 -5.35 -17.84
N PHE A 180 -7.55 -5.96 -18.75
CA PHE A 180 -7.04 -6.99 -19.66
C PHE A 180 -5.84 -6.51 -20.50
N VAL A 181 -5.85 -5.27 -20.97
CA VAL A 181 -4.76 -4.70 -21.77
C VAL A 181 -3.45 -4.63 -20.96
N ARG A 182 -3.53 -4.29 -19.68
CA ARG A 182 -2.37 -4.26 -18.78
C ARG A 182 -1.79 -5.67 -18.58
N GLN A 183 -2.64 -6.67 -18.40
CA GLN A 183 -2.21 -8.07 -18.27
C GLN A 183 -1.52 -8.58 -19.54
N LEU A 184 -2.08 -8.29 -20.73
CA LEU A 184 -1.44 -8.64 -22.00
C LEU A 184 -0.08 -7.95 -22.20
N ARG A 185 0.05 -6.68 -21.79
CA ARG A 185 1.33 -5.96 -21.84
C ARG A 185 2.35 -6.61 -20.90
N PHE A 186 1.93 -7.03 -19.73
CA PHE A 186 2.78 -7.72 -18.77
C PHE A 186 3.26 -9.08 -19.30
N ILE A 187 2.37 -9.89 -19.89
CA ILE A 187 2.73 -11.15 -20.54
C ILE A 187 3.76 -10.91 -21.64
N ARG A 188 3.52 -9.93 -22.52
CA ARG A 188 4.48 -9.57 -23.58
C ARG A 188 5.83 -9.13 -23.02
N TRP A 189 5.83 -8.38 -21.93
CA TRP A 189 7.05 -8.00 -21.25
C TRP A 189 7.81 -9.23 -20.72
N CYS A 190 7.14 -10.16 -20.03
CA CYS A 190 7.73 -11.43 -19.59
C CYS A 190 8.40 -12.18 -20.76
N HIS A 191 7.68 -12.36 -21.85
CA HIS A 191 8.23 -13.05 -23.01
C HIS A 191 9.46 -12.35 -23.61
N ARG A 192 9.44 -11.00 -23.71
CA ARG A 192 10.59 -10.23 -24.21
C ARG A 192 11.79 -10.30 -23.28
N SER A 193 11.58 -10.54 -22.00
CA SER A 193 12.60 -10.67 -20.96
C SER A 193 13.00 -12.13 -20.72
N SER A 194 12.62 -13.05 -21.61
CA SER A 194 12.87 -14.50 -21.51
C SER A 194 12.37 -15.14 -20.20
N ILE A 195 11.34 -14.53 -19.59
CA ILE A 195 10.72 -15.05 -18.36
C ILE A 195 9.60 -16.01 -18.75
N ASP A 196 9.66 -17.26 -18.26
CA ASP A 196 8.56 -18.22 -18.43
C ASP A 196 7.37 -17.78 -17.59
N ALA A 197 6.31 -17.31 -18.25
CA ALA A 197 5.14 -16.74 -17.60
C ALA A 197 3.88 -17.48 -18.01
N SER A 198 3.08 -17.88 -17.05
CA SER A 198 1.76 -18.47 -17.26
C SER A 198 0.68 -17.70 -16.50
N LEU A 199 -0.53 -17.69 -17.07
CA LEU A 199 -1.69 -17.12 -16.41
C LEU A 199 -2.15 -18.04 -15.28
N ALA A 200 -2.39 -17.47 -14.10
CA ALA A 200 -2.97 -18.18 -12.96
C ALA A 200 -4.32 -17.56 -12.59
N GLY A 201 -5.34 -18.39 -12.52
CA GLY A 201 -6.66 -17.97 -12.07
C GLY A 201 -7.04 -18.67 -10.78
N LEU A 202 -7.55 -17.92 -9.79
CA LEU A 202 -8.14 -18.52 -8.59
C LEU A 202 -9.43 -19.26 -8.92
N PRO A 203 -9.70 -20.41 -8.28
CA PRO A 203 -10.86 -21.25 -8.55
C PRO A 203 -12.14 -20.73 -7.87
N TYR A 204 -12.56 -19.50 -8.16
CA TYR A 204 -13.79 -18.96 -7.62
C TYR A 204 -15.03 -19.76 -8.02
N ARG A 205 -15.91 -20.03 -7.07
CA ARG A 205 -17.16 -20.78 -7.23
C ARG A 205 -18.31 -19.83 -7.55
N LEU A 206 -18.41 -19.35 -8.81
CA LEU A 206 -19.43 -18.37 -9.24
C LEU A 206 -20.87 -18.77 -8.86
N GLY A 207 -21.25 -20.03 -9.04
CA GLY A 207 -22.58 -20.51 -8.65
C GLY A 207 -22.87 -20.35 -7.16
N ARG A 208 -21.87 -20.56 -6.29
CA ARG A 208 -22.02 -20.35 -4.84
C ARG A 208 -22.16 -18.87 -4.49
N ILE A 209 -21.36 -18.00 -5.14
CA ILE A 209 -21.47 -16.54 -4.97
C ILE A 209 -22.88 -16.08 -5.35
N ALA A 210 -23.38 -16.51 -6.50
CA ALA A 210 -24.73 -16.17 -6.95
C ALA A 210 -25.82 -16.70 -6.01
N ALA A 211 -25.68 -17.95 -5.54
CA ALA A 211 -26.64 -18.55 -4.60
C ALA A 211 -26.67 -17.80 -3.25
N MET A 212 -25.52 -17.39 -2.70
CA MET A 212 -25.47 -16.57 -1.49
C MET A 212 -26.10 -15.20 -1.69
N TRP A 213 -25.86 -14.56 -2.84
CA TRP A 213 -26.47 -13.28 -3.19
C TRP A 213 -28.00 -13.39 -3.25
N LEU A 214 -28.52 -14.39 -3.95
CA LEU A 214 -29.98 -14.62 -4.08
C LEU A 214 -30.64 -14.95 -2.73
N LYS A 215 -29.92 -15.59 -1.82
CA LYS A 215 -30.40 -15.87 -0.46
C LYS A 215 -30.32 -14.64 0.48
N GLY A 216 -29.86 -13.49 0.00
CA GLY A 216 -29.74 -12.27 0.81
C GLY A 216 -28.63 -12.33 1.86
N VAL A 217 -27.63 -13.20 1.71
CA VAL A 217 -26.47 -13.27 2.61
C VAL A 217 -25.77 -11.89 2.64
N PRO A 218 -25.36 -11.40 3.82
CA PRO A 218 -24.61 -10.15 3.93
C PRO A 218 -23.38 -10.12 2.99
N ARG A 219 -23.13 -8.96 2.39
CA ARG A 219 -22.11 -8.81 1.32
C ARG A 219 -20.69 -9.12 1.79
N ASP A 220 -20.36 -8.75 3.01
CA ASP A 220 -19.09 -9.06 3.67
C ASP A 220 -18.89 -10.58 3.86
N LEU A 221 -19.94 -11.30 4.25
CA LEU A 221 -19.90 -12.76 4.33
C LEU A 221 -19.77 -13.42 2.93
N ILE A 222 -20.43 -12.88 1.91
CA ILE A 222 -20.24 -13.35 0.53
C ILE A 222 -18.77 -13.21 0.11
N LEU A 223 -18.17 -12.06 0.38
CA LEU A 223 -16.75 -11.82 0.07
C LEU A 223 -15.86 -12.79 0.85
N ALA A 224 -16.06 -12.92 2.17
CA ALA A 224 -15.25 -13.77 3.02
C ALA A 224 -15.31 -15.25 2.59
N HIS A 225 -16.49 -15.79 2.36
CA HIS A 225 -16.64 -17.16 1.87
C HIS A 225 -16.01 -17.37 0.50
N ALA A 226 -16.24 -16.45 -0.45
CA ALA A 226 -15.72 -16.59 -1.80
C ALA A 226 -14.19 -16.54 -1.85
N GLU A 227 -13.55 -15.63 -1.12
CA GLU A 227 -12.09 -15.50 -1.05
C GLU A 227 -11.49 -16.71 -0.30
N THR A 228 -12.12 -17.17 0.81
CA THR A 228 -11.68 -18.35 1.57
C THR A 228 -11.76 -19.63 0.75
N ASP A 229 -12.87 -19.88 0.06
CA ASP A 229 -13.03 -21.06 -0.78
C ASP A 229 -12.01 -21.06 -1.92
N ALA A 230 -11.85 -19.92 -2.61
CA ALA A 230 -10.91 -19.79 -3.71
C ALA A 230 -9.45 -20.00 -3.26
N ALA A 231 -9.09 -19.50 -2.08
CA ALA A 231 -7.76 -19.66 -1.49
C ALA A 231 -7.50 -21.14 -1.13
N ARG A 232 -8.45 -21.83 -0.49
CA ARG A 232 -8.34 -23.25 -0.15
C ARG A 232 -8.24 -24.13 -1.38
N ASP A 233 -9.11 -23.92 -2.36
CA ASP A 233 -9.11 -24.70 -3.60
C ASP A 233 -7.80 -24.52 -4.37
N TYR A 234 -7.27 -23.29 -4.39
CA TYR A 234 -6.00 -22.99 -5.06
C TYR A 234 -4.80 -23.56 -4.30
N ALA A 235 -4.79 -23.54 -2.97
CA ALA A 235 -3.78 -24.20 -2.16
C ALA A 235 -3.75 -25.73 -2.46
N ALA A 236 -4.92 -26.38 -2.53
CA ALA A 236 -5.02 -27.78 -2.87
C ALA A 236 -4.51 -28.10 -4.29
N GLU A 237 -4.67 -27.18 -5.25
CA GLU A 237 -4.08 -27.31 -6.58
C GLU A 237 -2.55 -27.18 -6.57
N LEU A 238 -2.02 -26.23 -5.80
CA LEU A 238 -0.59 -26.04 -5.66
C LEU A 238 0.08 -27.25 -4.98
N LEU A 239 -0.58 -27.85 -3.99
CA LEU A 239 -0.08 -29.01 -3.26
C LEU A 239 -0.02 -30.30 -4.08
N ARG A 240 -0.71 -30.41 -5.23
CA ARG A 240 -0.56 -31.57 -6.13
C ARG A 240 0.85 -31.65 -6.74
N ASN A 241 1.48 -30.50 -6.95
CA ASN A 241 2.86 -30.35 -7.39
C ASN A 241 3.48 -29.17 -6.63
N PRO A 242 3.87 -29.35 -5.37
CA PRO A 242 4.31 -28.24 -4.54
C PRO A 242 5.58 -27.61 -5.12
N PRO A 243 5.65 -26.27 -5.22
CA PRO A 243 6.91 -25.59 -5.52
C PRO A 243 7.86 -25.71 -4.33
N GLN A 244 9.16 -25.57 -4.56
CA GLN A 244 10.14 -25.44 -3.48
C GLN A 244 9.95 -24.11 -2.74
N SER A 245 9.74 -23.05 -3.48
CA SER A 245 9.47 -21.71 -2.94
C SER A 245 8.42 -20.98 -3.75
N LEU A 246 7.71 -20.07 -3.08
CA LEU A 246 6.72 -19.18 -3.69
C LEU A 246 7.03 -17.74 -3.26
N PHE A 247 7.25 -16.87 -4.24
CA PHE A 247 7.47 -15.45 -4.04
C PHE A 247 6.22 -14.67 -4.38
N THR A 248 5.86 -13.70 -3.54
CA THR A 248 4.64 -12.92 -3.73
C THR A 248 4.80 -11.49 -3.20
N SER A 249 3.81 -10.64 -3.47
CA SER A 249 3.68 -9.27 -2.96
C SER A 249 2.18 -8.98 -2.83
N ASP A 250 1.54 -9.62 -1.84
CA ASP A 250 0.08 -9.68 -1.75
C ASP A 250 -0.49 -9.52 -0.33
N GLU A 251 0.22 -8.80 0.55
CA GLU A 251 -0.19 -8.50 1.92
C GLU A 251 -1.51 -7.71 2.02
N PHE A 252 -2.06 -7.29 0.90
CA PHE A 252 -3.38 -6.65 0.77
C PHE A 252 -4.48 -7.61 0.29
N GLU A 253 -4.18 -8.89 0.09
CA GLU A 253 -5.19 -9.91 -0.20
C GLU A 253 -5.82 -10.48 1.07
N THR A 254 -7.15 -10.40 1.14
CA THR A 254 -7.90 -10.68 2.37
C THR A 254 -7.81 -12.12 2.85
N ALA A 255 -7.53 -13.07 1.96
CA ALA A 255 -7.43 -14.51 2.26
C ALA A 255 -6.06 -15.10 1.93
N SER A 256 -5.00 -14.29 1.81
CA SER A 256 -3.64 -14.77 1.49
C SER A 256 -3.14 -15.81 2.50
N PHE A 257 -3.38 -15.61 3.79
CA PHE A 257 -2.98 -16.55 4.84
C PHE A 257 -3.66 -17.92 4.70
N VAL A 258 -4.92 -17.96 4.26
CA VAL A 258 -5.65 -19.22 4.00
C VAL A 258 -5.03 -20.00 2.83
N LEU A 259 -4.49 -19.29 1.84
CA LEU A 259 -3.76 -19.88 0.73
C LEU A 259 -2.42 -20.46 1.18
N TYR A 260 -1.70 -19.74 2.04
CA TYR A 260 -0.31 -20.07 2.35
C TYR A 260 -0.14 -21.03 3.54
N ASP A 261 -1.06 -21.04 4.51
CA ASP A 261 -1.02 -21.94 5.65
C ASP A 261 -0.73 -23.41 5.26
N PRO A 262 -1.51 -24.05 4.36
CA PRO A 262 -1.27 -25.44 3.99
C PRO A 262 0.02 -25.63 3.18
N LEU A 263 0.45 -24.63 2.41
CA LEU A 263 1.71 -24.67 1.66
C LEU A 263 2.92 -24.66 2.61
N ILE A 264 2.92 -23.76 3.59
CA ILE A 264 3.98 -23.64 4.60
C ILE A 264 4.03 -24.93 5.44
N THR A 265 2.88 -25.45 5.84
CA THR A 265 2.78 -26.73 6.55
C THR A 265 3.36 -27.90 5.74
N ALA A 266 3.24 -27.86 4.41
CA ALA A 266 3.83 -28.83 3.50
C ALA A 266 5.31 -28.58 3.15
N GLY A 267 5.96 -27.61 3.80
CA GLY A 267 7.39 -27.29 3.63
C GLY A 267 7.70 -26.33 2.47
N VAL A 268 6.70 -25.72 1.83
CA VAL A 268 6.92 -24.71 0.81
C VAL A 268 7.36 -23.40 1.48
N ARG A 269 8.50 -22.86 1.09
CA ARG A 269 8.94 -21.55 1.58
C ARG A 269 8.18 -20.43 0.86
N VAL A 270 7.32 -19.71 1.57
CA VAL A 270 6.55 -18.57 1.03
C VAL A 270 7.20 -17.28 1.46
N ILE A 271 7.64 -16.46 0.49
CA ILE A 271 8.35 -15.20 0.72
C ILE A 271 7.51 -14.08 0.16
N ASN A 272 7.09 -13.14 1.02
CA ASN A 272 6.42 -11.92 0.61
C ASN A 272 7.37 -10.73 0.64
N THR A 273 7.31 -9.89 -0.39
CA THR A 273 7.98 -8.59 -0.40
C THR A 273 6.93 -7.50 -0.34
N ALA A 274 7.02 -6.59 0.61
CA ALA A 274 6.05 -5.54 0.82
C ALA A 274 5.76 -4.76 -0.48
N HIS A 275 4.48 -4.68 -0.83
CA HIS A 275 4.00 -3.96 -2.01
C HIS A 275 4.06 -2.45 -1.81
N GLY A 276 3.71 -2.00 -0.62
CA GLY A 276 3.58 -0.59 -0.28
C GLY A 276 4.07 -0.28 1.13
N VAL A 277 4.21 1.01 1.41
CA VAL A 277 4.71 1.52 2.70
C VAL A 277 3.69 1.43 3.83
N GLY A 278 2.40 1.20 3.53
CA GLY A 278 1.34 1.11 4.55
C GLY A 278 1.13 -0.31 5.09
N ASN A 279 0.37 -0.39 6.17
CA ASN A 279 -0.18 -1.64 6.69
C ASN A 279 -1.50 -1.95 5.97
N TYR A 280 -1.72 -3.20 5.63
CA TYR A 280 -2.90 -3.62 4.87
C TYR A 280 -3.74 -4.63 5.64
N CYS A 281 -3.67 -5.91 5.30
CA CYS A 281 -4.38 -6.96 6.01
C CYS A 281 -3.70 -7.28 7.33
N PRO A 282 -4.38 -7.20 8.49
CA PRO A 282 -3.79 -7.53 9.78
C PRO A 282 -3.42 -9.02 9.91
N HIS A 283 -4.11 -9.90 9.19
CA HIS A 283 -3.83 -11.34 9.17
C HIS A 283 -3.19 -11.75 7.85
N ILE A 284 -1.94 -12.16 7.94
CA ILE A 284 -1.11 -12.68 6.86
C ILE A 284 -0.42 -13.97 7.35
N ASN A 285 0.11 -14.77 6.43
CA ASN A 285 1.01 -15.86 6.78
C ASN A 285 2.03 -16.10 5.67
N TYR A 286 3.31 -15.98 6.02
CA TYR A 286 4.46 -16.20 5.15
C TYR A 286 5.56 -16.90 5.95
N SER A 287 6.47 -17.58 5.27
CA SER A 287 7.72 -18.05 5.91
C SER A 287 8.64 -16.86 6.20
N GLU A 288 8.70 -15.89 5.26
CA GLU A 288 9.49 -14.67 5.36
C GLU A 288 8.70 -13.49 4.81
N PHE A 289 8.73 -12.35 5.51
CA PHE A 289 8.17 -11.09 5.03
C PHE A 289 9.23 -10.00 5.00
N ARG A 290 9.58 -9.56 3.80
CA ARG A 290 10.51 -8.46 3.55
C ARG A 290 9.77 -7.14 3.64
N VAL A 291 9.96 -6.45 4.75
CA VAL A 291 9.26 -5.20 5.09
C VAL A 291 10.05 -3.96 4.66
N LEU A 292 9.34 -2.85 4.47
CA LEU A 292 9.93 -1.56 4.07
C LEU A 292 10.33 -0.70 5.26
N SER A 293 9.74 -0.93 6.45
CA SER A 293 10.03 -0.16 7.66
C SER A 293 9.93 -1.02 8.93
N GLU A 294 10.58 -0.57 10.00
CA GLU A 294 10.47 -1.19 11.32
C GLU A 294 9.05 -1.11 11.88
N SER A 295 8.33 -0.02 11.60
CA SER A 295 6.92 0.13 11.98
C SER A 295 6.06 -0.94 11.34
N GLN A 296 6.31 -1.27 10.07
CA GLN A 296 5.64 -2.36 9.37
C GLN A 296 5.95 -3.72 10.00
N ALA A 297 7.23 -4.00 10.32
CA ALA A 297 7.64 -5.21 11.03
C ALA A 297 6.94 -5.32 12.39
N THR A 298 6.93 -4.24 13.16
CA THR A 298 6.28 -4.17 14.49
C THR A 298 4.78 -4.45 14.39
N PHE A 299 4.09 -3.80 13.44
CA PHE A 299 2.65 -3.99 13.23
C PHE A 299 2.29 -5.44 12.94
N TYR A 300 3.02 -6.07 12.03
CA TYR A 300 2.70 -7.43 11.59
C TYR A 300 3.16 -8.48 12.60
N SER A 301 4.32 -8.33 13.25
CA SER A 301 4.84 -9.30 14.21
C SER A 301 3.95 -9.45 15.46
N GLN A 302 3.31 -8.37 15.89
CA GLN A 302 2.34 -8.43 16.99
C GLN A 302 1.15 -9.36 16.71
N ARG A 303 0.78 -9.52 15.45
CA ARG A 303 -0.39 -10.29 15.01
C ARG A 303 -0.04 -11.64 14.40
N ASN A 304 1.15 -11.74 13.83
CA ASN A 304 1.62 -12.91 13.10
C ASN A 304 3.07 -13.24 13.54
N PRO A 305 3.29 -13.63 14.81
CA PRO A 305 4.63 -13.78 15.39
C PRO A 305 5.46 -14.92 14.82
N ALA A 306 4.84 -15.84 14.07
CA ALA A 306 5.53 -16.98 13.46
C ALA A 306 6.27 -16.64 12.16
N ILE A 307 6.08 -15.42 11.62
CA ILE A 307 6.70 -14.97 10.38
C ILE A 307 8.09 -14.41 10.67
N GLU A 308 9.08 -14.77 9.86
CA GLU A 308 10.39 -14.11 9.86
C GLU A 308 10.27 -12.75 9.16
N TYR A 309 10.60 -11.65 9.86
CA TYR A 309 10.58 -10.29 9.31
C TYR A 309 11.99 -9.85 8.99
N THR A 310 12.23 -9.53 7.71
CA THR A 310 13.52 -9.05 7.23
C THR A 310 13.38 -7.68 6.57
N GLY A 311 14.43 -6.87 6.64
CA GLY A 311 14.46 -5.61 5.87
C GLY A 311 14.51 -5.89 4.37
N LEU A 312 13.80 -5.08 3.58
CA LEU A 312 13.87 -5.18 2.13
C LEU A 312 15.26 -4.71 1.65
N ASP A 313 15.94 -5.56 0.92
CA ASP A 313 17.10 -5.11 0.13
C ASP A 313 16.62 -4.26 -1.06
N VAL A 314 16.72 -2.95 -0.88
CA VAL A 314 16.27 -1.97 -1.87
C VAL A 314 17.16 -1.90 -3.12
N THR A 315 18.33 -2.53 -3.11
CA THR A 315 19.22 -2.55 -4.27
C THR A 315 18.57 -3.21 -5.50
N HIS A 316 17.65 -4.14 -5.27
CA HIS A 316 16.87 -4.80 -6.32
C HIS A 316 15.71 -3.95 -6.87
N ARG A 317 15.36 -2.83 -6.21
CA ARG A 317 14.28 -1.96 -6.64
C ARG A 317 14.72 -0.82 -7.56
N ARG A 318 16.01 -0.67 -7.79
CA ARG A 318 16.53 0.40 -8.66
C ARG A 318 15.81 0.43 -10.00
N LEU A 319 15.37 1.63 -10.38
CA LEU A 319 14.76 1.87 -11.68
C LEU A 319 15.86 1.90 -12.75
N PRO A 320 15.89 0.94 -13.69
CA PRO A 320 16.93 0.92 -14.73
C PRO A 320 16.95 2.16 -15.62
N SER A 321 15.81 2.89 -15.64
CA SER A 321 15.63 4.13 -16.42
C SER A 321 16.21 5.38 -15.75
N LEU A 322 16.59 5.32 -14.47
CA LEU A 322 17.34 6.38 -13.80
C LEU A 322 18.81 5.99 -13.74
N PRO A 323 19.73 6.81 -14.28
CA PRO A 323 21.14 6.54 -14.19
C PRO A 323 21.61 6.55 -12.73
N PRO A 324 22.69 5.82 -12.40
CA PRO A 324 23.36 5.96 -11.11
C PRO A 324 23.70 7.43 -10.82
N TYR A 325 23.69 7.84 -9.55
CA TYR A 325 23.92 9.24 -9.18
C TYR A 325 25.21 9.82 -9.77
N ARG A 326 26.27 9.02 -9.90
CA ARG A 326 27.57 9.44 -10.46
C ARG A 326 27.48 9.98 -11.89
N GLU A 327 26.55 9.48 -12.69
CA GLU A 327 26.32 9.93 -14.07
C GLU A 327 25.50 11.22 -14.16
N SER A 328 24.88 11.64 -13.04
CA SER A 328 24.01 12.81 -13.01
C SER A 328 24.63 14.04 -12.34
N ILE A 329 25.80 13.94 -11.72
CA ILE A 329 26.44 14.99 -10.92
C ILE A 329 26.55 16.33 -11.66
N LEU A 330 26.96 16.30 -12.93
CA LEU A 330 27.20 17.51 -13.74
C LEU A 330 25.97 18.00 -14.53
N LYS A 331 24.82 17.30 -14.41
CA LYS A 331 23.58 17.67 -15.10
C LYS A 331 22.88 18.86 -14.39
N PRO A 332 22.01 19.61 -15.10
CA PRO A 332 21.26 20.69 -14.48
C PRO A 332 20.33 20.15 -13.37
N PRO A 333 20.23 20.88 -12.24
CA PRO A 333 19.37 20.45 -11.14
C PRO A 333 17.90 20.60 -11.49
N MET A 334 17.09 19.65 -11.03
CA MET A 334 15.64 19.66 -11.16
C MET A 334 14.99 19.16 -9.88
N LEU A 335 14.07 19.95 -9.32
CA LEU A 335 13.26 19.59 -8.17
C LEU A 335 12.04 18.77 -8.66
N VAL A 336 11.79 17.62 -8.07
CA VAL A 336 10.75 16.69 -8.55
C VAL A 336 9.85 16.25 -7.40
N LEU A 337 8.57 16.60 -7.45
CA LEU A 337 7.55 16.05 -6.56
C LEU A 337 7.09 14.69 -7.07
N ILE A 338 7.15 13.66 -6.23
CA ILE A 338 6.57 12.34 -6.53
C ILE A 338 5.10 12.36 -6.12
N HIS A 339 4.23 12.35 -7.11
CA HIS A 339 2.78 12.44 -6.93
C HIS A 339 2.17 11.14 -6.41
N GLN A 340 1.21 11.26 -5.48
CA GLN A 340 0.34 10.19 -5.01
C GLN A 340 -1.14 10.49 -5.36
N PRO A 341 -1.93 9.50 -5.78
CA PRO A 341 -3.31 9.69 -6.20
C PRO A 341 -4.28 9.71 -5.00
N PHE A 342 -4.07 10.64 -4.07
CA PHE A 342 -4.89 10.76 -2.86
C PHE A 342 -6.36 11.05 -3.17
N GLU A 343 -6.64 11.82 -4.22
CA GLU A 343 -8.00 12.16 -4.66
C GLU A 343 -8.79 10.90 -5.04
N ASP A 344 -8.15 9.93 -5.69
CA ASP A 344 -8.78 8.66 -6.07
C ASP A 344 -9.17 7.84 -4.84
N GLY A 345 -8.40 7.96 -3.75
CA GLY A 345 -8.64 7.32 -2.46
C GLY A 345 -9.62 8.07 -1.56
N ARG A 346 -10.04 9.28 -1.94
CA ARG A 346 -10.84 10.21 -1.10
C ARG A 346 -10.11 10.59 0.19
N LEU A 347 -8.82 10.83 0.09
CA LEU A 347 -7.95 11.29 1.16
C LEU A 347 -7.73 12.80 0.99
N ASP A 348 -8.77 13.59 1.31
CA ASP A 348 -8.80 15.03 1.00
C ASP A 348 -7.76 15.82 1.80
N ALA A 349 -7.44 15.38 3.02
CA ALA A 349 -6.42 16.03 3.86
C ALA A 349 -5.02 15.88 3.23
N GLU A 350 -4.66 14.67 2.80
CA GLU A 350 -3.40 14.36 2.13
C GLU A 350 -3.33 15.02 0.76
N ALA A 351 -4.43 15.00 0.00
CA ALA A 351 -4.51 15.71 -1.29
C ALA A 351 -4.29 17.21 -1.12
N ALA A 352 -4.87 17.82 -0.08
CA ALA A 352 -4.64 19.23 0.24
C ALA A 352 -3.19 19.51 0.68
N ALA A 353 -2.60 18.61 1.48
CA ALA A 353 -1.19 18.72 1.88
C ALA A 353 -0.27 18.63 0.65
N GLN A 354 -0.53 17.70 -0.27
CA GLN A 354 0.25 17.54 -1.50
C GLN A 354 0.13 18.76 -2.42
N ARG A 355 -1.06 19.38 -2.55
CA ARG A 355 -1.22 20.62 -3.32
C ARG A 355 -0.48 21.79 -2.70
N ARG A 356 -0.46 21.92 -1.36
CA ARG A 356 0.35 22.95 -0.67
C ARG A 356 1.84 22.73 -0.91
N LEU A 357 2.29 21.48 -0.83
CA LEU A 357 3.67 21.11 -1.12
C LEU A 357 4.06 21.45 -2.57
N ASP A 358 3.22 21.10 -3.56
CA ASP A 358 3.41 21.44 -4.98
C ASP A 358 3.60 22.97 -5.16
N ALA A 359 2.73 23.78 -4.54
CA ALA A 359 2.82 25.23 -4.63
C ALA A 359 4.13 25.77 -4.02
N THR A 360 4.55 25.23 -2.88
CA THR A 360 5.80 25.63 -2.20
C THR A 360 7.02 25.23 -3.03
N LEU A 361 7.10 23.98 -3.50
CA LEU A 361 8.23 23.48 -4.28
C LEU A 361 8.37 24.22 -5.62
N HIS A 362 7.26 24.57 -6.27
CA HIS A 362 7.29 25.41 -7.46
C HIS A 362 7.88 26.80 -7.17
N GLY A 363 7.48 27.43 -6.05
CA GLY A 363 8.06 28.71 -5.61
C GLY A 363 9.55 28.61 -5.29
N VAL A 364 9.97 27.54 -4.60
CA VAL A 364 11.38 27.27 -4.30
C VAL A 364 12.19 27.10 -5.59
N ALA A 365 11.69 26.31 -6.54
CA ALA A 365 12.39 26.11 -7.81
C ALA A 365 12.57 27.42 -8.59
N ALA A 366 11.54 28.28 -8.62
CA ALA A 366 11.61 29.58 -9.22
C ALA A 366 12.64 30.50 -8.52
N ALA A 367 12.65 30.56 -7.18
CA ALA A 367 13.60 31.35 -6.39
C ALA A 367 15.06 30.89 -6.57
N LEU A 368 15.25 29.56 -6.80
CA LEU A 368 16.57 28.98 -7.01
C LEU A 368 16.97 28.87 -8.49
N SER A 369 16.12 29.33 -9.42
CA SER A 369 16.32 29.25 -10.87
C SER A 369 16.63 27.80 -11.36
N ILE A 370 15.91 26.80 -10.85
CA ILE A 370 16.05 25.40 -11.24
C ILE A 370 14.76 24.86 -11.85
N GLY A 371 14.85 23.74 -12.59
CA GLY A 371 13.67 23.07 -13.13
C GLY A 371 12.75 22.52 -12.04
N TYR A 372 11.44 22.48 -12.32
CA TYR A 372 10.44 21.86 -11.45
C TYR A 372 9.53 20.91 -12.23
N GLY A 373 9.37 19.70 -11.72
CA GLY A 373 8.50 18.69 -12.31
C GLY A 373 7.68 17.91 -11.27
N VAL A 374 6.60 17.30 -11.74
CA VAL A 374 5.75 16.42 -10.95
C VAL A 374 5.75 15.03 -11.60
N LYS A 375 6.38 14.05 -10.94
CA LYS A 375 6.41 12.67 -11.39
C LYS A 375 5.08 12.01 -11.09
N MET A 376 4.27 11.84 -12.14
CA MET A 376 2.91 11.32 -12.03
C MET A 376 2.87 9.84 -11.67
N HIS A 377 1.93 9.48 -10.79
CA HIS A 377 1.68 8.09 -10.44
C HIS A 377 1.19 7.29 -11.66
N PRO A 378 1.59 6.03 -11.83
CA PRO A 378 1.20 5.21 -13.01
C PRO A 378 -0.31 5.14 -13.27
N ASN A 379 -1.14 5.22 -12.23
CA ASN A 379 -2.60 5.20 -12.37
C ASN A 379 -3.13 6.46 -13.06
N HIS A 380 -2.46 7.61 -12.97
CA HIS A 380 -2.86 8.84 -13.67
C HIS A 380 -2.64 8.82 -15.19
N ARG A 381 -1.84 7.89 -15.72
CA ARG A 381 -1.71 7.74 -17.17
C ARG A 381 -3.06 7.46 -17.87
N SER A 382 -4.00 6.83 -17.19
CA SER A 382 -5.35 6.58 -17.71
C SER A 382 -6.24 7.82 -17.74
N SER A 383 -5.97 8.84 -16.94
CA SER A 383 -6.73 10.09 -16.91
C SER A 383 -6.33 11.07 -18.00
N ARG A 384 -5.13 10.94 -18.59
CA ARG A 384 -4.66 11.74 -19.74
C ARG A 384 -5.63 11.69 -20.93
N LEU A 385 -6.37 10.59 -21.08
CA LEU A 385 -7.39 10.42 -22.11
C LEU A 385 -8.69 11.19 -21.84
N LYS A 386 -8.86 11.80 -20.66
CA LYS A 386 -10.10 12.47 -20.24
C LYS A 386 -10.07 14.00 -20.36
N GLY A 387 -8.97 14.58 -20.87
CA GLY A 387 -8.90 16.04 -21.14
C GLY A 387 -9.03 16.94 -19.91
N THR A 388 -8.83 16.41 -18.70
CA THR A 388 -8.87 17.22 -17.47
C THR A 388 -7.61 18.09 -17.43
N PRO A 389 -7.75 19.43 -17.32
CA PRO A 389 -6.59 20.31 -17.16
C PRO A 389 -5.75 19.88 -15.96
N SER A 390 -4.43 19.92 -16.13
CA SER A 390 -3.52 19.71 -15.01
C SER A 390 -3.72 20.78 -13.96
N THR A 391 -3.94 20.37 -12.71
CA THR A 391 -3.94 21.28 -11.56
C THR A 391 -2.54 21.44 -10.96
N TRP A 392 -1.53 20.69 -11.47
CA TRP A 392 -0.16 20.72 -11.00
C TRP A 392 0.63 21.85 -11.63
N ARG A 393 1.49 22.51 -10.84
CA ARG A 393 2.26 23.68 -11.26
C ARG A 393 3.52 23.34 -12.04
N GLY A 394 4.04 22.12 -11.85
CA GLY A 394 5.24 21.62 -12.52
C GLY A 394 4.96 20.93 -13.84
N GLU A 395 6.03 20.70 -14.61
CA GLU A 395 5.99 19.82 -15.77
C GLU A 395 5.59 18.40 -15.36
N GLN A 396 4.60 17.80 -16.05
CA GLN A 396 4.15 16.46 -15.74
C GLN A 396 5.06 15.41 -16.38
N ILE A 397 5.78 14.68 -15.54
CA ILE A 397 6.72 13.62 -15.90
C ILE A 397 6.01 12.28 -15.75
N TYR A 398 5.89 11.54 -16.85
CA TYR A 398 5.22 10.24 -16.82
C TYR A 398 6.19 9.07 -16.80
N ASP A 399 7.32 9.19 -17.47
CA ASP A 399 8.35 8.18 -17.50
C ASP A 399 9.59 8.63 -16.72
N TRP A 400 10.25 7.70 -16.04
CA TRP A 400 11.49 8.00 -15.31
C TRP A 400 12.62 8.38 -16.25
N SER A 401 12.61 7.86 -17.49
CA SER A 401 13.59 8.21 -18.52
C SER A 401 13.59 9.70 -18.89
N ASP A 402 12.46 10.39 -18.69
CA ASP A 402 12.35 11.83 -18.95
C ASP A 402 13.27 12.65 -18.02
N LEU A 403 13.68 12.05 -16.89
CA LEU A 403 14.60 12.65 -15.93
C LEU A 403 16.08 12.38 -16.20
N ALA A 404 16.40 11.52 -17.19
CA ALA A 404 17.78 11.12 -17.46
C ALA A 404 18.72 12.29 -17.83
N GLY A 405 18.17 13.41 -18.33
CA GLY A 405 18.91 14.62 -18.66
C GLY A 405 19.20 15.56 -17.48
N PHE A 406 18.71 15.23 -16.27
CA PHE A 406 18.75 16.11 -15.11
C PHE A 406 19.49 15.47 -13.93
N ARG A 407 19.80 16.31 -12.95
CA ARG A 407 20.24 15.97 -11.60
C ARG A 407 19.05 16.16 -10.65
N PRO A 408 18.19 15.14 -10.48
CA PRO A 408 16.94 15.31 -9.75
C PRO A 408 17.17 15.40 -8.24
N ILE A 409 16.31 16.19 -7.56
CA ILE A 409 16.12 16.19 -6.11
C ILE A 409 14.66 15.83 -5.90
N PHE A 410 14.40 14.66 -5.32
CA PHE A 410 13.05 14.16 -5.15
C PHE A 410 12.44 14.59 -3.83
N VAL A 411 11.12 14.81 -3.83
CA VAL A 411 10.31 15.02 -2.63
C VAL A 411 9.09 14.12 -2.72
N THR A 412 8.79 13.39 -1.65
CA THR A 412 7.62 12.51 -1.57
C THR A 412 6.87 12.70 -0.26
N ILE A 413 5.60 12.31 -0.22
CA ILE A 413 4.85 12.21 1.03
C ILE A 413 4.93 10.77 1.56
N ASN A 414 4.40 9.78 0.80
CA ASN A 414 4.34 8.38 1.24
C ASN A 414 4.46 7.39 0.07
N SER A 415 5.28 7.70 -0.93
CA SER A 415 5.43 6.83 -2.09
C SER A 415 6.50 5.77 -1.91
N THR A 416 6.20 4.52 -2.29
CA THR A 416 7.21 3.47 -2.46
C THR A 416 8.29 3.81 -3.48
N ALA A 417 8.05 4.78 -4.36
CA ALA A 417 9.07 5.31 -5.27
C ALA A 417 10.27 5.93 -4.51
N PHE A 418 10.11 6.25 -3.21
CA PHE A 418 11.24 6.56 -2.32
C PHE A 418 12.36 5.53 -2.45
N PHE A 419 12.01 4.25 -2.35
CA PHE A 419 12.98 3.16 -2.44
C PHE A 419 13.50 2.96 -3.87
N ASP A 420 12.67 3.27 -4.87
CA ASP A 420 13.02 3.08 -6.29
C ASP A 420 14.06 4.10 -6.77
N VAL A 421 14.11 5.29 -6.16
CA VAL A 421 15.07 6.38 -6.54
C VAL A 421 16.32 6.42 -5.67
N GLN A 422 16.36 5.66 -4.58
CA GLN A 422 17.56 5.54 -3.75
C GLN A 422 18.76 5.08 -4.57
N GLY A 423 19.92 5.67 -4.33
CA GLY A 423 21.13 5.40 -5.10
C GLY A 423 21.20 6.06 -6.48
N SER A 424 20.12 6.72 -6.95
CA SER A 424 20.12 7.55 -8.15
C SER A 424 20.08 9.03 -7.84
N ALA A 425 19.46 9.43 -6.73
CA ALA A 425 19.35 10.83 -6.33
C ALA A 425 18.94 10.99 -4.84
N PRO A 426 19.17 12.17 -4.24
CA PRO A 426 18.61 12.50 -2.95
C PRO A 426 17.08 12.52 -2.98
N VAL A 427 16.48 12.04 -1.89
CA VAL A 427 15.03 12.04 -1.72
C VAL A 427 14.66 12.56 -0.33
N PHE A 428 13.79 13.56 -0.29
CA PHE A 428 13.20 14.10 0.93
C PHE A 428 11.82 13.49 1.17
N VAL A 429 11.51 13.26 2.44
CA VAL A 429 10.17 12.92 2.89
C VAL A 429 9.50 14.16 3.46
N TYR A 430 8.32 14.51 2.95
CA TYR A 430 7.57 15.65 3.44
C TYR A 430 6.91 15.35 4.79
N GLU A 431 7.31 16.09 5.81
CA GLU A 431 6.75 16.01 7.16
C GLU A 431 5.47 16.85 7.24
N ALA A 432 4.37 16.28 6.77
CA ALA A 432 3.06 16.93 6.86
C ALA A 432 2.47 16.77 8.26
N PRO A 433 1.69 17.76 8.76
CA PRO A 433 1.02 17.64 10.07
C PRO A 433 0.03 16.48 10.17
N THR A 434 -0.42 15.96 9.01
CA THR A 434 -1.40 14.87 8.89
C THR A 434 -0.75 13.53 8.59
N PHE A 435 0.58 13.44 8.63
CA PHE A 435 1.30 12.28 8.15
C PHE A 435 2.58 12.07 8.96
N GLU A 436 2.71 10.91 9.60
CA GLU A 436 3.88 10.54 10.38
C GLU A 436 4.85 9.70 9.52
N PRO A 437 5.93 10.30 8.99
CA PRO A 437 6.83 9.60 8.05
C PRO A 437 7.46 8.33 8.61
N ALA A 438 7.74 8.28 9.92
CA ALA A 438 8.35 7.12 10.58
C ALA A 438 7.47 5.86 10.51
N LEU A 439 6.15 5.99 10.27
CA LEU A 439 5.28 4.84 10.04
C LEU A 439 5.54 4.15 8.69
N TYR A 440 6.18 4.84 7.74
CA TYR A 440 6.26 4.41 6.34
C TYR A 440 7.68 4.23 5.84
N PHE A 441 8.63 4.98 6.40
CA PHE A 441 10.00 4.99 5.90
C PHE A 441 10.98 4.55 6.98
N PRO A 442 12.08 3.89 6.58
CA PRO A 442 13.16 3.55 7.51
C PRO A 442 13.80 4.83 8.04
N THR A 443 14.16 4.82 9.31
CA THR A 443 14.90 5.91 9.95
C THR A 443 16.41 5.60 9.96
N PRO A 444 17.27 6.63 9.76
CA PRO A 444 16.93 8.01 9.48
C PRO A 444 16.53 8.26 8.01
N PHE A 445 15.60 9.18 7.80
CA PHE A 445 15.27 9.74 6.48
C PHE A 445 15.55 11.25 6.47
N SER A 446 15.72 11.83 5.27
CA SER A 446 15.85 13.29 5.12
C SER A 446 14.46 13.93 5.11
N GLY A 447 14.08 14.61 6.20
CA GLY A 447 12.80 15.30 6.33
C GLY A 447 12.81 16.68 5.65
N ILE A 448 11.66 17.09 5.11
CA ILE A 448 11.43 18.42 4.56
C ILE A 448 10.05 18.95 5.00
N THR A 449 9.99 20.20 5.37
CA THR A 449 8.77 20.93 5.72
C THR A 449 8.56 22.10 4.76
N LEU A 450 7.36 22.69 4.74
CA LEU A 450 7.14 23.91 3.93
C LEU A 450 8.06 25.07 4.34
N ALA A 451 8.41 25.15 5.62
CA ALA A 451 9.24 26.24 6.17
C ALA A 451 10.72 26.09 5.81
N ASN A 452 11.25 24.86 5.74
CA ASN A 452 12.68 24.62 5.46
C ASN A 452 12.96 24.23 4.00
N ALA A 453 11.92 24.11 3.15
CA ALA A 453 12.04 23.56 1.80
C ALA A 453 13.12 24.26 0.96
N GLU A 454 13.15 25.59 0.96
CA GLU A 454 14.16 26.33 0.20
C GLU A 454 15.58 26.06 0.70
N ALA A 455 15.79 26.13 2.01
CA ALA A 455 17.11 25.91 2.61
C ALA A 455 17.61 24.48 2.34
N SER A 456 16.73 23.47 2.47
CA SER A 456 17.05 22.07 2.22
C SER A 456 17.42 21.80 0.77
N VAL A 457 16.65 22.35 -0.18
CA VAL A 457 16.94 22.21 -1.61
C VAL A 457 18.20 22.96 -1.99
N ARG A 458 18.38 24.20 -1.50
CA ARG A 458 19.57 25.04 -1.74
C ARG A 458 20.86 24.33 -1.30
N ALA A 459 20.84 23.64 -0.18
CA ALA A 459 21.98 22.87 0.33
C ALA A 459 22.44 21.77 -0.64
N LEU A 460 21.56 21.26 -1.51
CA LEU A 460 21.85 20.23 -2.49
C LEU A 460 22.17 20.76 -3.90
N LEU A 461 22.23 22.09 -4.11
CA LEU A 461 22.55 22.62 -5.44
C LEU A 461 24.02 22.42 -5.82
N ALA A 462 24.93 22.40 -4.84
CA ALA A 462 26.33 22.07 -5.09
C ALA A 462 26.45 20.59 -5.50
N PRO A 463 27.16 20.28 -6.61
CA PRO A 463 27.29 18.90 -7.10
C PRO A 463 27.80 17.91 -6.06
N ASP A 464 28.81 18.29 -5.27
CA ASP A 464 29.39 17.44 -4.23
C ASP A 464 28.44 17.16 -3.06
N ALA A 465 27.63 18.16 -2.65
CA ALA A 465 26.64 17.99 -1.60
C ALA A 465 25.52 17.05 -2.07
N TRP A 466 25.06 17.23 -3.31
CA TRP A 466 24.09 16.36 -3.93
C TRP A 466 24.60 14.90 -4.04
N ALA A 467 25.84 14.72 -4.50
CA ALA A 467 26.46 13.41 -4.66
C ALA A 467 26.60 12.69 -3.31
N ARG A 468 27.05 13.39 -2.25
CA ARG A 468 27.09 12.82 -0.89
C ARG A 468 25.73 12.38 -0.39
N ALA A 469 24.69 13.21 -0.56
CA ALA A 469 23.33 12.87 -0.16
C ALA A 469 22.81 11.65 -0.93
N ALA A 470 23.06 11.56 -2.24
CA ALA A 470 22.66 10.43 -3.06
C ALA A 470 23.41 9.13 -2.65
N ALA A 471 24.70 9.22 -2.33
CA ALA A 471 25.52 8.10 -1.87
C ALA A 471 25.06 7.55 -0.51
N THR A 472 24.69 8.44 0.42
CA THR A 472 24.14 8.05 1.74
C THR A 472 22.86 7.22 1.58
N HIS A 473 21.97 7.62 0.67
CA HIS A 473 20.76 6.86 0.36
C HIS A 473 21.04 5.55 -0.40
N ALA A 474 22.20 5.42 -1.05
CA ALA A 474 22.62 4.19 -1.71
C ALA A 474 23.18 3.12 -0.74
N GLY A 475 23.36 3.46 0.53
CA GLY A 475 24.05 2.59 1.49
C GLY A 475 25.58 2.54 1.27
N GLU A 476 26.11 3.38 0.39
CA GLU A 476 27.54 3.55 0.21
C GLU A 476 28.04 4.44 1.36
N THR A 477 28.49 3.82 2.48
CA THR A 477 29.21 4.57 3.50
C THR A 477 30.48 5.10 2.88
N THR A 478 30.66 6.43 2.88
CA THR A 478 31.94 7.07 2.61
C THR A 478 32.87 6.78 3.78
N GLY A 479 33.26 5.52 3.93
CA GLY A 479 34.16 5.04 4.94
C GLY A 479 35.59 5.21 4.50
N GLY A 480 36.15 6.32 4.76
CA GLY A 480 37.56 6.46 4.94
C GLY A 480 37.90 6.29 6.41
N SER A 481 38.29 5.13 6.83
CA SER A 481 39.43 4.92 7.75
C SER A 481 39.75 3.44 7.77
N GLU A 482 40.81 3.09 7.07
CA GLU A 482 41.61 1.93 7.41
C GLU A 482 42.05 2.05 8.87
N THR A 483 41.31 1.48 9.81
CA THR A 483 41.88 1.10 11.11
C THR A 483 42.26 -0.36 10.96
N GLY A 484 43.59 -0.56 10.93
CA GLY A 484 44.26 -1.85 10.80
C GLY A 484 43.69 -2.89 11.75
N ALA A 485 43.19 -3.96 11.19
CA ALA A 485 42.99 -5.18 11.92
C ALA A 485 44.34 -5.73 12.36
N PRO A 486 44.57 -6.05 13.66
CA PRO A 486 45.81 -6.71 14.07
C PRO A 486 45.87 -8.11 13.44
N LYS A 487 46.94 -8.38 12.72
CA LYS A 487 47.33 -9.73 12.31
C LYS A 487 47.33 -10.64 13.54
N ARG A 488 46.48 -11.64 13.56
CA ARG A 488 46.59 -12.77 14.47
C ARG A 488 47.71 -13.66 13.94
N ASP A 489 48.81 -13.69 14.68
CA ASP A 489 49.84 -14.67 14.49
C ASP A 489 49.29 -16.07 14.68
N GLU A 490 49.44 -16.90 13.69
CA GLU A 490 49.28 -18.35 13.78
C GLU A 490 50.43 -18.90 14.64
N GLU A 491 50.20 -19.15 15.92
CA GLU A 491 51.02 -20.08 16.67
C GLU A 491 50.61 -21.51 16.36
N ARG A 492 51.48 -22.15 15.59
CA ARG A 492 51.58 -23.61 15.56
C ARG A 492 52.03 -24.11 16.88
N SER A 493 51.37 -25.07 17.47
CA SER A 493 52.01 -26.10 18.30
C SER A 493 51.11 -27.33 18.48
N CYS A 494 51.69 -28.45 18.10
CA CYS A 494 51.48 -29.85 18.50
C CYS A 494 50.06 -30.41 18.53
#